data_c94a578f3746dc54197e0b2245678846
#
_entry.id   c94a578f3746dc54197e0b2245678846
#
_cell.length_a   1.000
_cell.length_b   1.000
_cell.length_c   1.000
_cell.angle_alpha   90.00
_cell.angle_beta   90.00
_cell.angle_gamma   90.00
#
_symmetry.space_group_name_H-M   'P 1'
#
loop_
_entity.id
_entity.type
_entity.pdbx_description
1 polymer ?
#
loop_
_entity_poly.entity_id
_entity_poly.type
_entity_poly.pdbx_seq_one_letter_code
_entity_poly.pdbx_strand_id
1 'polypeptide(L)'
;MSKVISILLLSLIFFLFGCGKGSDQPDEKQNSEEKTGIEDLDDFVDNMKEAQKNMEEGKKYEVVDFRELKALLPESLGGLKRTNAEGEKSGAMGFTISKAEADYNNEDYSQSVDIEITDLSGATGVAGMAAWGWAMVDIDKETENGYEKTTKYKGHKAFEKYNNQDQYGSIEVLISGRFMLSVNGNNVPMAVIESAADQIDISKLESMKDVNPISE
;
A
#
# COMPACT_ATOMS: atom_id res chain seq x y z
N MET A 1 -23.88 4.87 -45.22
CA MET A 1 -23.50 6.19 -45.71
C MET A 1 -22.66 6.89 -44.68
N SER A 2 -21.49 7.23 -45.11
CA SER A 2 -20.47 8.17 -44.70
C SER A 2 -19.74 7.95 -43.37
N LYS A 3 -18.52 7.46 -43.53
CA LYS A 3 -17.39 7.45 -42.60
C LYS A 3 -16.85 8.88 -42.44
N VAL A 4 -16.51 9.30 -41.21
CA VAL A 4 -15.59 10.42 -41.00
C VAL A 4 -14.50 9.95 -40.03
N ILE A 5 -13.34 9.70 -40.61
CA ILE A 5 -12.07 9.44 -39.93
C ILE A 5 -11.48 10.82 -39.63
N SER A 6 -11.26 11.14 -38.38
CA SER A 6 -10.52 12.35 -37.96
C SER A 6 -9.13 11.92 -37.49
N ILE A 7 -8.16 12.18 -38.37
CA ILE A 7 -6.71 12.03 -38.13
C ILE A 7 -6.25 13.30 -37.41
N LEU A 8 -5.75 13.16 -36.19
CA LEU A 8 -5.13 14.26 -35.43
C LEU A 8 -3.62 14.16 -35.57
N LEU A 9 -3.06 15.14 -36.29
CA LEU A 9 -1.64 15.31 -36.58
C LEU A 9 -0.86 15.58 -35.29
N LEU A 10 0.20 14.79 -35.09
CA LEU A 10 1.25 14.99 -34.10
C LEU A 10 2.23 16.04 -34.66
N SER A 11 2.27 17.26 -34.15
CA SER A 11 3.27 18.26 -34.53
C SER A 11 4.45 18.18 -33.59
N LEU A 12 5.55 17.67 -34.12
CA LEU A 12 6.89 17.63 -33.55
C LEU A 12 7.55 19.01 -33.71
N ILE A 13 7.80 19.73 -32.62
CA ILE A 13 8.58 20.99 -32.68
C ILE A 13 10.01 20.69 -32.25
N PHE A 14 10.90 20.71 -33.26
CA PHE A 14 12.34 20.79 -33.10
C PHE A 14 12.72 22.25 -32.76
N PHE A 15 13.39 22.47 -31.65
CA PHE A 15 14.15 23.70 -31.42
C PHE A 15 15.65 23.43 -31.56
N LEU A 16 16.24 24.07 -32.57
CA LEU A 16 17.64 24.03 -32.89
C LEU A 16 18.46 24.98 -32.01
N PHE A 17 19.62 24.55 -31.72
CA PHE A 17 20.78 25.18 -31.15
C PHE A 17 20.99 26.68 -31.51
N GLY A 18 21.34 27.48 -30.51
CA GLY A 18 21.97 28.78 -30.62
C GLY A 18 23.20 28.85 -29.76
N CYS A 19 24.36 28.82 -30.40
CA CYS A 19 25.68 29.00 -29.80
C CYS A 19 25.99 30.50 -29.63
N GLY A 20 26.35 30.95 -28.43
CA GLY A 20 26.82 32.32 -28.16
C GLY A 20 27.93 32.33 -27.10
N LYS A 21 29.12 32.76 -27.48
CA LYS A 21 30.42 32.77 -26.77
C LYS A 21 30.64 34.13 -26.11
N GLY A 22 31.16 34.17 -24.88
CA GLY A 22 31.78 35.41 -24.31
C GLY A 22 31.79 35.45 -22.78
N SER A 23 32.87 35.07 -22.20
CA SER A 23 33.84 35.61 -21.21
C SER A 23 33.34 36.23 -19.89
N ASP A 24 34.06 35.78 -18.87
CA ASP A 24 34.54 36.34 -17.60
C ASP A 24 33.78 35.97 -16.29
N GLN A 25 34.57 35.24 -15.46
CA GLN A 25 34.38 34.92 -14.04
C GLN A 25 34.57 36.18 -13.13
N PRO A 26 34.17 36.18 -11.81
CA PRO A 26 34.56 35.13 -10.83
C PRO A 26 33.54 34.70 -9.79
N ASP A 27 33.78 33.47 -9.31
CA ASP A 27 33.58 32.86 -8.00
C ASP A 27 32.53 33.40 -7.00
N GLU A 28 31.46 32.58 -6.74
CA GLU A 28 31.04 32.29 -5.38
C GLU A 28 30.44 30.89 -5.29
N LYS A 29 31.06 30.06 -4.43
CA LYS A 29 30.65 28.72 -4.09
C LYS A 29 29.35 28.75 -3.30
N GLN A 30 28.26 28.24 -3.87
CA GLN A 30 27.20 27.63 -3.09
C GLN A 30 26.95 26.25 -3.65
N ASN A 31 27.50 25.27 -2.93
CA ASN A 31 27.27 23.85 -3.12
C ASN A 31 25.90 23.51 -2.52
N SER A 32 24.86 23.56 -3.33
CA SER A 32 23.62 22.85 -3.08
C SER A 32 23.53 21.75 -4.13
N GLU A 33 24.00 20.56 -3.75
CA GLU A 33 23.76 19.34 -4.52
C GLU A 33 22.24 19.11 -4.54
N GLU A 34 21.60 19.57 -5.58
CA GLU A 34 20.32 19.11 -6.03
C GLU A 34 20.52 17.65 -6.49
N LYS A 35 20.31 16.69 -5.55
CA LYS A 35 20.22 15.27 -5.90
C LYS A 35 19.06 15.14 -6.86
N THR A 36 19.37 15.03 -8.12
CA THR A 36 18.43 14.78 -9.20
C THR A 36 17.80 13.39 -8.98
N GLY A 37 16.46 13.31 -9.01
CA GLY A 37 15.66 12.10 -8.77
C GLY A 37 15.87 10.94 -9.75
N ILE A 38 17.06 10.83 -10.37
CA ILE A 38 17.47 9.72 -11.23
C ILE A 38 18.20 8.65 -10.39
N GLU A 39 18.98 9.04 -9.38
CA GLU A 39 19.59 8.07 -8.45
C GLU A 39 18.54 7.32 -7.62
N ASP A 40 17.50 8.02 -7.17
CA ASP A 40 16.38 7.40 -6.45
C ASP A 40 15.58 6.42 -7.33
N LEU A 41 15.56 6.62 -8.65
CA LEU A 41 14.86 5.73 -9.59
C LEU A 41 15.64 4.45 -9.86
N ASP A 42 16.96 4.52 -9.97
CA ASP A 42 17.84 3.36 -10.17
C ASP A 42 17.85 2.49 -8.90
N ASP A 43 17.94 3.08 -7.72
CA ASP A 43 17.83 2.38 -6.44
C ASP A 43 16.45 1.73 -6.27
N PHE A 44 15.38 2.40 -6.70
CA PHE A 44 14.03 1.84 -6.70
C PHE A 44 13.92 0.62 -7.64
N VAL A 45 14.44 0.72 -8.86
CA VAL A 45 14.43 -0.38 -9.85
C VAL A 45 15.25 -1.57 -9.36
N ASP A 46 16.39 -1.34 -8.71
CA ASP A 46 17.23 -2.41 -8.22
C ASP A 46 16.63 -3.07 -6.97
N ASN A 47 16.03 -2.33 -6.07
CA ASN A 47 15.23 -2.87 -4.96
C ASN A 47 14.03 -3.69 -5.46
N MET A 48 13.39 -3.26 -6.55
CA MET A 48 12.31 -3.99 -7.20
C MET A 48 12.80 -5.33 -7.78
N LYS A 49 13.96 -5.35 -8.43
CA LYS A 49 14.56 -6.59 -8.99
C LYS A 49 14.96 -7.56 -7.88
N GLU A 50 15.52 -7.06 -6.79
CA GLU A 50 15.90 -7.88 -5.63
C GLU A 50 14.67 -8.47 -4.95
N ALA A 51 13.61 -7.69 -4.77
CA ALA A 51 12.35 -8.16 -4.24
C ALA A 51 11.69 -9.21 -5.16
N GLN A 52 11.72 -8.99 -6.48
CA GLN A 52 11.23 -9.96 -7.46
C GLN A 52 12.03 -11.27 -7.37
N LYS A 53 13.36 -11.20 -7.30
CA LYS A 53 14.22 -12.37 -7.17
C LYS A 53 13.93 -13.15 -5.88
N ASN A 54 13.77 -12.43 -4.76
CA ASN A 54 13.43 -13.05 -3.48
C ASN A 54 12.03 -13.70 -3.49
N MET A 55 11.08 -13.16 -4.26
CA MET A 55 9.77 -13.77 -4.48
C MET A 55 9.83 -14.99 -5.40
N GLU A 56 10.70 -14.99 -6.42
CA GLU A 56 10.87 -16.12 -7.34
C GLU A 56 11.63 -17.29 -6.70
N GLU A 57 12.58 -17.01 -5.81
CA GLU A 57 13.38 -18.02 -5.09
C GLU A 57 12.71 -18.44 -3.75
N GLY A 58 11.66 -17.72 -3.31
CA GLY A 58 10.96 -17.98 -2.06
C GLY A 58 10.04 -19.21 -2.14
N LYS A 59 9.76 -19.80 -0.99
CA LYS A 59 8.75 -20.85 -0.88
C LYS A 59 7.40 -20.30 -1.30
N LYS A 60 6.72 -21.01 -2.19
CA LYS A 60 5.35 -20.67 -2.59
C LYS A 60 4.36 -21.27 -1.59
N TYR A 61 3.31 -20.54 -1.30
CA TYR A 61 2.25 -20.96 -0.39
C TYR A 61 0.88 -20.80 -1.08
N GLU A 62 -0.01 -21.75 -0.83
CA GLU A 62 -1.42 -21.49 -1.11
C GLU A 62 -1.99 -20.52 -0.07
N VAL A 63 -2.92 -19.68 -0.51
CA VAL A 63 -3.60 -18.76 0.41
C VAL A 63 -4.40 -19.54 1.46
N VAL A 64 -4.47 -19.02 2.68
CA VAL A 64 -5.30 -19.56 3.75
C VAL A 64 -6.79 -19.44 3.41
N ASP A 65 -7.62 -20.25 4.05
CA ASP A 65 -9.09 -20.10 3.91
C ASP A 65 -9.54 -18.75 4.45
N PHE A 66 -10.31 -18.00 3.68
CA PHE A 66 -10.83 -16.70 4.11
C PHE A 66 -11.67 -16.78 5.39
N ARG A 67 -12.22 -17.94 5.71
CA ARG A 67 -12.98 -18.15 6.96
C ARG A 67 -12.07 -18.06 8.18
N GLU A 68 -10.81 -18.46 8.06
CA GLU A 68 -9.81 -18.31 9.12
C GLU A 68 -9.44 -16.83 9.31
N LEU A 69 -9.31 -16.07 8.23
CA LEU A 69 -9.08 -14.62 8.28
C LEU A 69 -10.30 -13.90 8.88
N LYS A 70 -11.51 -14.28 8.42
CA LYS A 70 -12.77 -13.71 8.92
C LYS A 70 -12.97 -13.94 10.42
N ALA A 71 -12.51 -15.07 10.95
CA ALA A 71 -12.58 -15.38 12.37
C ALA A 71 -11.73 -14.47 13.26
N LEU A 72 -10.77 -13.73 12.67
CA LEU A 72 -9.95 -12.74 13.38
C LEU A 72 -10.61 -11.36 13.48
N LEU A 73 -11.69 -11.11 12.73
CA LEU A 73 -12.41 -9.85 12.74
C LEU A 73 -13.30 -9.74 13.99
N PRO A 74 -13.12 -8.69 14.83
CA PRO A 74 -13.87 -8.54 16.08
C PRO A 74 -15.37 -8.34 15.85
N GLU A 75 -16.19 -8.66 16.84
CA GLU A 75 -17.65 -8.46 16.79
C GLU A 75 -18.05 -6.99 16.97
N SER A 76 -17.18 -6.17 17.56
CA SER A 76 -17.40 -4.73 17.77
C SER A 76 -16.08 -4.02 18.03
N LEU A 77 -16.01 -2.71 17.76
CA LEU A 77 -14.86 -1.85 17.98
C LEU A 77 -15.26 -0.69 18.88
N GLY A 78 -15.08 -0.85 20.20
CA GLY A 78 -15.25 0.26 21.16
C GLY A 78 -16.63 0.88 21.11
N GLY A 79 -17.27 1.49 20.48
CA GLY A 79 -18.66 2.01 20.37
C GLY A 79 -19.28 1.71 19.01
N LEU A 80 -18.49 1.12 18.09
CA LEU A 80 -18.94 0.78 16.76
C LEU A 80 -19.37 -0.70 16.71
N LYS A 81 -20.53 -0.96 16.15
CA LYS A 81 -21.06 -2.32 15.95
C LYS A 81 -20.65 -2.83 14.58
N ARG A 82 -20.27 -4.10 14.49
CA ARG A 82 -20.08 -4.74 13.19
C ARG A 82 -21.41 -4.83 12.46
N THR A 83 -21.52 -4.18 11.32
CA THR A 83 -22.72 -4.12 10.48
C THR A 83 -22.65 -5.07 9.31
N ASN A 84 -21.43 -5.41 8.87
CA ASN A 84 -21.16 -6.39 7.83
C ASN A 84 -19.89 -7.18 8.15
N ALA A 85 -19.78 -8.41 7.67
CA ALA A 85 -18.53 -9.16 7.60
C ALA A 85 -18.62 -10.19 6.48
N GLU A 86 -17.70 -10.10 5.56
CA GLU A 86 -17.62 -11.01 4.42
C GLU A 86 -16.20 -11.54 4.21
N GLY A 87 -16.05 -12.49 3.32
CA GLY A 87 -14.76 -13.03 2.94
C GLY A 87 -14.88 -13.81 1.65
N GLU A 88 -13.80 -13.76 0.88
CA GLU A 88 -13.73 -14.41 -0.41
C GLU A 88 -12.34 -14.99 -0.69
N LYS A 89 -12.29 -15.99 -1.54
CA LYS A 89 -11.10 -16.44 -2.23
C LYS A 89 -11.32 -16.20 -3.71
N SER A 90 -10.53 -15.34 -4.30
CA SER A 90 -10.62 -14.98 -5.71
C SER A 90 -9.30 -15.22 -6.41
N GLY A 91 -9.37 -15.54 -7.71
CA GLY A 91 -8.19 -15.80 -8.50
C GLY A 91 -8.41 -15.50 -9.97
N ALA A 92 -7.42 -14.88 -10.59
CA ALA A 92 -7.39 -14.61 -12.02
C ALA A 92 -5.95 -14.61 -12.53
N MET A 93 -5.73 -15.09 -13.76
CA MET A 93 -4.44 -15.03 -14.46
C MET A 93 -3.27 -15.65 -13.67
N GLY A 94 -3.53 -16.72 -12.89
CA GLY A 94 -2.51 -17.39 -12.07
C GLY A 94 -2.27 -16.75 -10.69
N PHE A 95 -2.99 -15.71 -10.33
CA PHE A 95 -2.97 -15.11 -8.99
C PHE A 95 -4.17 -15.60 -8.19
N THR A 96 -3.95 -15.83 -6.91
CA THR A 96 -5.02 -16.14 -5.96
C THR A 96 -4.81 -15.29 -4.73
N ILE A 97 -5.87 -14.67 -4.25
CA ILE A 97 -5.90 -13.95 -2.97
C ILE A 97 -7.02 -14.52 -2.10
N SER A 98 -6.85 -14.44 -0.80
CA SER A 98 -7.87 -14.74 0.19
C SER A 98 -8.05 -13.50 1.05
N LYS A 99 -9.27 -13.03 1.16
CA LYS A 99 -9.61 -11.77 1.84
C LYS A 99 -10.76 -12.00 2.83
N ALA A 100 -10.72 -11.26 3.94
CA ALA A 100 -11.84 -11.08 4.83
C ALA A 100 -11.94 -9.61 5.21
N GLU A 101 -13.17 -9.08 5.25
CA GLU A 101 -13.43 -7.69 5.60
C GLU A 101 -14.63 -7.57 6.52
N ALA A 102 -14.67 -6.50 7.31
CA ALA A 102 -15.81 -6.16 8.14
C ALA A 102 -15.95 -4.64 8.29
N ASP A 103 -17.20 -4.21 8.28
CA ASP A 103 -17.63 -2.82 8.44
C ASP A 103 -18.18 -2.61 9.85
N TYR A 104 -17.74 -1.55 10.50
CA TYR A 104 -18.17 -1.17 11.85
C TYR A 104 -18.71 0.24 11.82
N ASN A 105 -19.92 0.43 12.33
CA ASN A 105 -20.59 1.72 12.32
C ASN A 105 -21.18 2.04 13.72
N ASN A 106 -21.28 3.33 14.02
CA ASN A 106 -22.11 3.79 15.12
C ASN A 106 -23.61 3.76 14.75
N GLU A 107 -24.50 4.07 15.69
CA GLU A 107 -25.95 3.90 15.50
C GLU A 107 -26.55 4.78 14.39
N ASP A 108 -25.99 5.95 14.14
CA ASP A 108 -26.46 6.89 13.12
C ASP A 108 -25.62 6.86 11.82
N TYR A 109 -24.68 5.93 11.72
CA TYR A 109 -23.79 5.76 10.56
C TYR A 109 -22.94 7.01 10.24
N SER A 110 -22.74 7.89 11.21
CA SER A 110 -21.89 9.08 11.03
C SER A 110 -20.41 8.77 11.19
N GLN A 111 -20.07 7.66 11.85
CA GLN A 111 -18.71 7.19 12.08
C GLN A 111 -18.57 5.76 11.60
N SER A 112 -17.50 5.45 10.88
CA SER A 112 -17.21 4.09 10.48
C SER A 112 -15.73 3.74 10.62
N VAL A 113 -15.49 2.44 10.81
CA VAL A 113 -14.18 1.80 10.66
C VAL A 113 -14.37 0.56 9.81
N ASP A 114 -13.50 0.37 8.82
CA ASP A 114 -13.47 -0.81 7.98
C ASP A 114 -12.15 -1.55 8.20
N ILE A 115 -12.21 -2.86 8.42
CA ILE A 115 -11.03 -3.71 8.60
C ILE A 115 -10.99 -4.74 7.49
N GLU A 116 -9.84 -4.84 6.81
CA GLU A 116 -9.57 -5.85 5.81
C GLU A 116 -8.30 -6.62 6.17
N ILE A 117 -8.34 -7.94 6.04
CA ILE A 117 -7.18 -8.83 6.14
C ILE A 117 -7.07 -9.59 4.83
N THR A 118 -5.95 -9.44 4.13
CA THR A 118 -5.69 -10.10 2.84
C THR A 118 -4.43 -10.97 2.91
N ASP A 119 -4.54 -12.25 2.52
CA ASP A 119 -3.40 -13.14 2.27
C ASP A 119 -2.94 -12.97 0.83
N LEU A 120 -1.73 -12.45 0.67
CA LEU A 120 -1.08 -12.13 -0.60
C LEU A 120 -0.13 -13.23 -1.09
N SER A 121 -0.04 -14.39 -0.41
CA SER A 121 0.91 -15.45 -0.77
C SER A 121 0.71 -16.02 -2.18
N GLY A 122 -0.52 -15.93 -2.71
CA GLY A 122 -0.83 -16.31 -4.08
C GLY A 122 -0.59 -15.19 -5.11
N ALA A 123 -0.24 -13.96 -4.67
CA ALA A 123 0.08 -12.85 -5.55
C ALA A 123 1.58 -12.87 -5.87
N THR A 124 1.94 -13.37 -7.05
CA THR A 124 3.33 -13.47 -7.51
C THR A 124 3.64 -12.46 -8.61
N GLY A 125 4.93 -12.12 -8.79
CA GLY A 125 5.38 -11.23 -9.85
C GLY A 125 4.93 -9.77 -9.67
N VAL A 126 4.71 -9.07 -10.78
CA VAL A 126 4.41 -7.62 -10.81
C VAL A 126 3.16 -7.24 -10.01
N ALA A 127 2.14 -8.12 -9.96
CA ALA A 127 0.91 -7.85 -9.21
C ALA A 127 1.15 -7.88 -7.69
N GLY A 128 1.97 -8.80 -7.19
CA GLY A 128 2.41 -8.80 -5.80
C GLY A 128 3.20 -7.54 -5.45
N MET A 129 4.13 -7.14 -6.33
CA MET A 129 4.93 -5.93 -6.14
C MET A 129 4.08 -4.66 -6.10
N ALA A 130 3.03 -4.57 -6.92
CA ALA A 130 2.12 -3.42 -6.91
C ALA A 130 1.32 -3.32 -5.59
N ALA A 131 0.92 -4.46 -5.02
CA ALA A 131 0.23 -4.50 -3.73
C ALA A 131 1.14 -4.08 -2.55
N TRP A 132 2.48 -4.18 -2.70
CA TRP A 132 3.46 -3.93 -1.64
C TRP A 132 4.32 -2.68 -1.91
N GLY A 133 4.00 -1.91 -2.95
CA GLY A 133 4.83 -0.78 -3.40
C GLY A 133 5.19 0.20 -2.29
N TRP A 134 4.26 0.53 -1.39
CA TRP A 134 4.53 1.41 -0.25
C TRP A 134 5.49 0.77 0.78
N ALA A 135 5.51 -0.56 0.90
CA ALA A 135 6.39 -1.25 1.83
C ALA A 135 7.88 -1.17 1.43
N MET A 136 8.18 -0.77 0.20
CA MET A 136 9.53 -0.60 -0.33
C MET A 136 10.07 0.83 -0.19
N VAL A 137 9.21 1.80 0.13
CA VAL A 137 9.59 3.21 0.26
C VAL A 137 9.45 3.68 1.70
N ASP A 138 10.20 4.69 2.07
CA ASP A 138 10.04 5.41 3.33
C ASP A 138 9.43 6.77 3.01
N ILE A 139 8.26 7.01 3.58
CA ILE A 139 7.49 8.23 3.41
C ILE A 139 7.41 8.93 4.77
N ASP A 140 7.71 10.21 4.79
CA ASP A 140 7.48 11.08 5.95
C ASP A 140 7.05 12.44 5.40
N LYS A 141 5.73 12.68 5.41
CA LYS A 141 5.13 13.88 4.84
C LYS A 141 4.11 14.44 5.82
N GLU A 142 4.25 15.72 6.12
CA GLU A 142 3.33 16.48 6.93
C GLU A 142 2.76 17.65 6.12
N THR A 143 1.50 17.97 6.35
CA THR A 143 0.78 19.10 5.77
C THR A 143 -0.01 19.81 6.86
N GLU A 144 -0.56 21.00 6.57
CA GLU A 144 -1.45 21.71 7.51
C GLU A 144 -2.67 20.87 7.91
N ASN A 145 -3.11 19.95 7.05
CA ASN A 145 -4.34 19.19 7.25
C ASN A 145 -4.10 17.73 7.67
N GLY A 146 -2.85 17.26 7.78
CA GLY A 146 -2.59 15.88 8.15
C GLY A 146 -1.20 15.38 7.77
N TYR A 147 -1.04 14.06 7.77
CA TYR A 147 0.25 13.42 7.49
C TYR A 147 0.10 12.10 6.74
N GLU A 148 1.20 11.69 6.11
CA GLU A 148 1.42 10.35 5.54
C GLU A 148 2.83 9.91 5.96
N LYS A 149 2.97 8.75 6.57
CA LYS A 149 4.28 8.24 7.02
C LYS A 149 4.38 6.74 6.97
N THR A 150 5.56 6.25 6.62
CA THR A 150 5.97 4.88 6.88
C THR A 150 6.44 4.75 8.32
N THR A 151 6.00 3.72 9.01
CA THR A 151 6.29 3.48 10.42
C THR A 151 6.41 1.99 10.71
N LYS A 152 6.44 1.62 11.98
CA LYS A 152 6.35 0.23 12.44
C LYS A 152 5.17 0.07 13.39
N TYR A 153 4.38 -0.96 13.16
CA TYR A 153 3.29 -1.37 14.03
C TYR A 153 3.54 -2.79 14.55
N LYS A 154 3.68 -2.95 15.85
CA LYS A 154 4.03 -4.23 16.52
C LYS A 154 5.22 -4.98 15.87
N GLY A 155 6.22 -4.22 15.40
CA GLY A 155 7.43 -4.78 14.77
C GLY A 155 7.34 -4.97 13.25
N HIS A 156 6.17 -4.85 12.65
CA HIS A 156 5.93 -4.94 11.21
C HIS A 156 5.98 -3.58 10.54
N LYS A 157 6.40 -3.53 9.28
CA LYS A 157 6.36 -2.30 8.48
C LYS A 157 4.90 -1.88 8.29
N ALA A 158 4.63 -0.59 8.52
CA ALA A 158 3.30 -0.03 8.44
C ALA A 158 3.33 1.31 7.71
N PHE A 159 2.22 1.66 7.11
CA PHE A 159 1.96 2.96 6.52
C PHE A 159 0.74 3.58 7.18
N GLU A 160 0.87 4.81 7.63
CA GLU A 160 -0.20 5.59 8.23
C GLU A 160 -0.46 6.85 7.42
N LYS A 161 -1.73 7.18 7.25
CA LYS A 161 -2.15 8.48 6.76
C LYS A 161 -3.34 8.97 7.56
N TYR A 162 -3.40 10.28 7.80
CA TYR A 162 -4.53 10.89 8.48
C TYR A 162 -4.76 12.33 8.01
N ASN A 163 -6.02 12.68 7.79
CA ASN A 163 -6.47 14.04 7.51
C ASN A 163 -7.29 14.55 8.69
N ASN A 164 -6.79 15.60 9.37
CA ASN A 164 -7.40 16.19 10.54
C ASN A 164 -8.71 16.94 10.24
N GLN A 165 -8.84 17.50 9.02
CA GLN A 165 -10.01 18.26 8.61
C GLN A 165 -11.20 17.35 8.34
N ASP A 166 -10.97 16.25 7.61
CA ASP A 166 -12.00 15.31 7.21
C ASP A 166 -12.17 14.17 8.22
N GLN A 167 -11.30 14.10 9.24
CA GLN A 167 -11.22 13.00 10.21
C GLN A 167 -11.23 11.62 9.53
N TYR A 168 -10.48 11.53 8.43
CA TYR A 168 -10.30 10.31 7.64
C TYR A 168 -8.86 9.85 7.73
N GLY A 169 -8.64 8.57 7.92
CA GLY A 169 -7.31 8.00 7.94
C GLY A 169 -7.27 6.50 7.75
N SER A 170 -6.06 5.98 7.66
CA SER A 170 -5.82 4.54 7.60
C SER A 170 -4.49 4.15 8.22
N ILE A 171 -4.42 2.89 8.65
CA ILE A 171 -3.19 2.17 8.92
C ILE A 171 -3.16 0.90 8.08
N GLU A 172 -2.08 0.68 7.36
CA GLU A 172 -1.80 -0.53 6.60
C GLU A 172 -0.58 -1.21 7.20
N VAL A 173 -0.64 -2.50 7.48
CA VAL A 173 0.44 -3.27 8.12
C VAL A 173 0.76 -4.50 7.30
N LEU A 174 2.03 -4.63 6.88
CA LEU A 174 2.53 -5.82 6.19
C LEU A 174 3.08 -6.83 7.20
N ILE A 175 2.26 -7.82 7.54
CA ILE A 175 2.58 -8.82 8.56
C ILE A 175 3.32 -10.00 7.94
N SER A 176 4.53 -10.26 8.45
CA SER A 176 5.41 -11.37 8.02
C SER A 176 5.65 -11.46 6.51
N GLY A 177 5.53 -10.33 5.77
CA GLY A 177 5.69 -10.31 4.32
C GLY A 177 4.62 -11.11 3.55
N ARG A 178 3.50 -11.45 4.17
CA ARG A 178 2.44 -12.29 3.60
C ARG A 178 1.03 -11.68 3.74
N PHE A 179 0.70 -11.19 4.91
CA PHE A 179 -0.64 -10.69 5.19
C PHE A 179 -0.65 -9.16 5.19
N MET A 180 -1.62 -8.58 4.51
CA MET A 180 -1.92 -7.16 4.59
C MET A 180 -3.12 -6.97 5.53
N LEU A 181 -2.90 -6.23 6.61
CA LEU A 181 -3.97 -5.70 7.44
C LEU A 181 -4.19 -4.25 7.05
N SER A 182 -5.40 -3.90 6.67
CA SER A 182 -5.81 -2.52 6.38
C SER A 182 -6.95 -2.12 7.31
N VAL A 183 -6.80 -0.99 7.99
CA VAL A 183 -7.83 -0.41 8.85
C VAL A 183 -8.06 1.02 8.40
N ASN A 184 -9.27 1.30 7.93
CA ASN A 184 -9.68 2.62 7.47
C ASN A 184 -10.71 3.20 8.44
N GLY A 185 -10.62 4.49 8.71
CA GLY A 185 -11.57 5.18 9.57
C GLY A 185 -12.13 6.43 8.89
N ASN A 186 -13.41 6.62 9.01
CA ASN A 186 -14.11 7.79 8.50
C ASN A 186 -14.87 8.48 9.63
N ASN A 187 -14.65 9.79 9.77
CA ASN A 187 -15.17 10.64 10.84
C ASN A 187 -14.82 10.11 12.24
N VAL A 188 -13.61 9.56 12.40
CA VAL A 188 -13.07 9.07 13.66
C VAL A 188 -11.63 9.59 13.87
N PRO A 189 -11.18 9.81 15.12
CA PRO A 189 -9.79 10.12 15.41
C PRO A 189 -8.85 8.96 15.03
N MET A 190 -7.57 9.26 14.70
CA MET A 190 -6.56 8.24 14.40
C MET A 190 -6.43 7.20 15.52
N ALA A 191 -6.54 7.61 16.78
CA ALA A 191 -6.50 6.70 17.93
C ALA A 191 -7.59 5.61 17.90
N VAL A 192 -8.74 5.85 17.27
CA VAL A 192 -9.79 4.84 17.07
C VAL A 192 -9.35 3.82 16.03
N ILE A 193 -8.69 4.26 14.96
CA ILE A 193 -8.14 3.40 13.90
C ILE A 193 -7.03 2.50 14.48
N GLU A 194 -6.11 3.07 15.24
CA GLU A 194 -5.06 2.33 15.93
C GLU A 194 -5.65 1.31 16.92
N SER A 195 -6.65 1.73 17.72
CA SER A 195 -7.33 0.84 18.66
C SER A 195 -8.08 -0.31 17.96
N ALA A 196 -8.59 -0.08 16.76
CA ALA A 196 -9.21 -1.12 15.93
C ALA A 196 -8.17 -2.12 15.44
N ALA A 197 -7.02 -1.64 14.94
CA ALA A 197 -5.90 -2.50 14.56
C ALA A 197 -5.38 -3.33 15.74
N ASP A 198 -5.40 -2.77 16.95
CA ASP A 198 -4.97 -3.47 18.17
C ASP A 198 -5.83 -4.67 18.56
N GLN A 199 -7.08 -4.71 18.10
CA GLN A 199 -7.98 -5.84 18.35
C GLN A 199 -7.73 -7.04 17.43
N ILE A 200 -6.93 -6.87 16.38
CA ILE A 200 -6.55 -7.98 15.50
C ILE A 200 -5.41 -8.77 16.13
N ASP A 201 -5.60 -10.10 16.20
CA ASP A 201 -4.55 -11.02 16.68
C ASP A 201 -3.45 -11.18 15.61
N ILE A 202 -2.48 -10.25 15.63
CA ILE A 202 -1.33 -10.28 14.73
C ILE A 202 -0.49 -11.54 14.94
N SER A 203 -0.35 -12.02 16.19
CA SER A 203 0.41 -13.24 16.49
C SER A 203 -0.21 -14.47 15.81
N LYS A 204 -1.53 -14.50 15.68
CA LYS A 204 -2.21 -15.56 14.94
C LYS A 204 -1.88 -15.48 13.44
N LEU A 205 -1.88 -14.29 12.83
CA LEU A 205 -1.45 -14.12 11.43
C LEU A 205 0.03 -14.51 11.24
N GLU A 206 0.90 -14.10 12.16
CA GLU A 206 2.31 -14.52 12.14
C GLU A 206 2.47 -16.04 12.17
N SER A 207 1.66 -16.75 12.98
CA SER A 207 1.67 -18.21 13.07
C SER A 207 1.22 -18.89 11.77
N MET A 208 0.48 -18.18 10.92
CA MET A 208 0.00 -18.68 9.62
C MET A 208 0.99 -18.43 8.47
N LYS A 209 2.11 -17.71 8.69
CA LYS A 209 3.02 -17.31 7.60
C LYS A 209 3.55 -18.45 6.76
N ASP A 210 3.73 -19.64 7.35
CA ASP A 210 4.32 -20.81 6.71
C ASP A 210 3.31 -21.95 6.46
N VAL A 211 2.00 -21.72 6.63
CA VAL A 211 0.99 -22.76 6.36
C VAL A 211 0.74 -22.91 4.86
N ASN A 212 0.33 -24.12 4.44
CA ASN A 212 0.01 -24.50 3.07
C ASN A 212 1.18 -24.30 2.08
N PRO A 213 2.39 -24.82 2.37
CA PRO A 213 3.49 -24.73 1.41
C PRO A 213 3.14 -25.55 0.15
N ILE A 214 3.42 -25.00 -1.01
CA ILE A 214 3.30 -25.71 -2.30
C ILE A 214 4.59 -26.54 -2.48
N SER A 215 4.45 -27.86 -2.48
CA SER A 215 5.57 -28.74 -2.84
C SER A 215 5.84 -28.67 -4.35
N GLU A 216 7.07 -28.40 -4.75
CA GLU A 216 7.53 -28.53 -6.13
C GLU A 216 7.45 -29.97 -6.63
#